data_448fc262108dde2ce708f32fc725db17
#
_entry.id   448fc262108dde2ce708f32fc725db17
#
_cell.length_a   1.000
_cell.length_b   1.000
_cell.length_c   1.000
_cell.angle_alpha   90.00
_cell.angle_beta   90.00
_cell.angle_gamma   90.00
#
_symmetry.space_group_name_H-M   'P 1'
#
loop_
_entity.id
_entity.type
_entity.pdbx_description
1 polymer ?
#
loop_
_entity_poly.entity_id
_entity_poly.type
_entity_poly.pdbx_seq_one_letter_code
_entity_poly.pdbx_strand_id
1 'polypeptide(L)'
;MDASTDQGFEDQFAEVEGFKIRYLERGTGPAVIMLHGASLGSSADVFRRNIAAIGDGGLRAISLDMPGFGKSDYSDDASMGLKVKIVLGLMAALGIDKASIIGHSQAGNTAVRLGIDHPDRINSVVILGTGSLLPPLESGAGQREEAARERVDQRMARIEPGIEETRKLLEATVFHHDLITDDELALRHSLSIGQCFKAHVARTELSAAAKQKAKDAPAKPAGKAMWEQVADLTIPSLMVYGREDRARAADRAALLVEKRPGINLHMAEGCKHLVPWDAAAMVHDLAIPFMKENS
;
A
#
# COMPACT_ATOMS: atom_id res chain seq x y z
N MET A 1 -0.99 9.28 -25.51
CA MET A 1 -1.89 10.20 -24.80
C MET A 1 -1.10 10.73 -23.63
N ASP A 2 -0.84 12.01 -23.68
CA ASP A 2 0.02 12.72 -22.74
C ASP A 2 -0.71 12.82 -21.39
N ALA A 3 -0.38 11.96 -20.45
CA ALA A 3 -0.91 12.04 -19.09
C ALA A 3 -0.03 13.01 -18.31
N SER A 4 -0.29 14.31 -18.44
CA SER A 4 0.31 15.29 -17.55
C SER A 4 -0.07 14.93 -16.12
N THR A 5 0.90 14.59 -15.28
CA THR A 5 0.73 14.16 -13.89
C THR A 5 0.37 15.31 -12.95
N ASP A 6 0.37 16.51 -13.41
CA ASP A 6 -0.04 17.69 -12.65
C ASP A 6 -1.56 17.92 -12.76
N GLN A 7 -2.34 17.04 -12.15
CA GLN A 7 -3.78 17.24 -11.99
C GLN A 7 -4.08 17.98 -10.69
N GLY A 8 -3.35 19.03 -10.35
CA GLY A 8 -3.71 20.03 -9.34
C GLY A 8 -4.54 19.56 -8.14
N PHE A 9 -4.21 18.40 -7.54
CA PHE A 9 -4.90 17.97 -6.32
C PHE A 9 -4.49 18.89 -5.18
N GLU A 10 -5.47 19.52 -4.57
CA GLU A 10 -5.26 20.31 -3.36
C GLU A 10 -5.07 19.39 -2.15
N ASP A 11 -4.11 19.72 -1.30
CA ASP A 11 -3.92 19.07 -0.02
C ASP A 11 -5.11 19.40 0.89
N GLN A 12 -5.83 18.39 1.33
CA GLN A 12 -6.87 18.49 2.34
C GLN A 12 -6.39 17.87 3.65
N PHE A 13 -6.98 18.31 4.77
CA PHE A 13 -6.58 17.84 6.09
C PHE A 13 -7.81 17.56 6.95
N ALA A 14 -7.71 16.50 7.77
CA ALA A 14 -8.70 16.16 8.79
C ALA A 14 -8.01 15.82 10.10
N GLU A 15 -8.63 16.16 11.23
CA GLU A 15 -8.19 15.72 12.55
C GLU A 15 -8.75 14.32 12.83
N VAL A 16 -7.83 13.35 13.02
CA VAL A 16 -8.18 11.93 13.20
C VAL A 16 -7.31 11.34 14.30
N GLU A 17 -7.91 10.84 15.38
CA GLU A 17 -7.19 10.20 16.48
C GLU A 17 -6.05 11.06 17.07
N GLY A 18 -6.20 12.37 17.05
CA GLY A 18 -5.21 13.34 17.53
C GLY A 18 -4.08 13.63 16.54
N PHE A 19 -4.18 13.19 15.29
CA PHE A 19 -3.26 13.51 14.20
C PHE A 19 -3.96 14.37 13.15
N LYS A 20 -3.23 15.34 12.63
CA LYS A 20 -3.60 16.05 11.40
C LYS A 20 -3.22 15.17 10.21
N ILE A 21 -4.22 14.59 9.56
CA ILE A 21 -4.07 13.66 8.43
C ILE A 21 -4.28 14.42 7.13
N ARG A 22 -3.26 14.41 6.26
CA ARG A 22 -3.39 14.89 4.88
C ARG A 22 -4.04 13.85 4.01
N TYR A 23 -4.93 14.28 3.11
CA TYR A 23 -5.50 13.44 2.06
C TYR A 23 -5.73 14.23 0.76
N LEU A 24 -5.84 13.47 -0.33
CA LEU A 24 -6.23 13.93 -1.66
C LEU A 24 -7.59 13.34 -2.00
N GLU A 25 -8.45 14.08 -2.67
CA GLU A 25 -9.80 13.63 -2.95
C GLU A 25 -10.27 14.05 -4.35
N ARG A 26 -11.07 13.17 -5.01
CA ARG A 26 -11.79 13.47 -6.25
C ARG A 26 -13.05 12.63 -6.37
N GLY A 27 -14.11 13.23 -6.97
CA GLY A 27 -15.39 12.56 -7.21
C GLY A 27 -16.36 12.63 -6.03
N THR A 28 -17.58 12.13 -6.22
CA THR A 28 -18.68 12.27 -5.26
C THR A 28 -19.52 10.99 -5.08
N GLY A 29 -19.15 9.89 -5.71
CA GLY A 29 -19.88 8.60 -5.63
C GLY A 29 -19.58 7.81 -4.35
N PRO A 30 -19.79 6.48 -4.36
CA PRO A 30 -19.38 5.60 -3.27
C PRO A 30 -17.89 5.75 -2.94
N ALA A 31 -17.56 5.77 -1.65
CA ALA A 31 -16.23 6.10 -1.18
C ALA A 31 -15.21 4.97 -1.42
N VAL A 32 -14.00 5.35 -1.81
CA VAL A 32 -12.83 4.49 -1.96
C VAL A 32 -11.67 5.11 -1.19
N ILE A 33 -11.18 4.43 -0.17
CA ILE A 33 -10.01 4.85 0.61
C ILE A 33 -8.78 4.13 0.08
N MET A 34 -7.75 4.88 -0.34
CA MET A 34 -6.51 4.35 -0.90
C MET A 34 -5.36 4.53 0.08
N LEU A 35 -4.70 3.41 0.40
CA LEU A 35 -3.66 3.30 1.42
C LEU A 35 -2.32 2.98 0.76
N HIS A 36 -1.34 3.89 0.93
CA HIS A 36 0.02 3.72 0.40
C HIS A 36 0.85 2.69 1.18
N GLY A 37 1.94 2.22 0.57
CA GLY A 37 2.90 1.31 1.18
C GLY A 37 3.76 1.98 2.27
N ALA A 38 4.75 1.22 2.78
CA ALA A 38 5.61 1.66 3.89
C ALA A 38 7.03 2.07 3.47
N SER A 39 7.34 2.12 2.18
CA SER A 39 8.66 2.54 1.68
C SER A 39 8.92 4.00 2.00
N LEU A 40 10.20 4.36 2.14
CA LEU A 40 10.61 5.76 2.33
C LEU A 40 10.05 6.64 1.20
N GLY A 41 9.52 7.80 1.58
CA GLY A 41 8.85 8.74 0.67
C GLY A 41 7.46 8.29 0.18
N SER A 42 6.89 7.19 0.69
CA SER A 42 5.50 6.83 0.40
C SER A 42 4.53 7.86 0.98
N SER A 43 3.46 8.14 0.23
CA SER A 43 2.42 9.10 0.59
C SER A 43 1.15 8.84 -0.22
N ALA A 44 0.12 9.62 0.00
CA ALA A 44 -1.10 9.66 -0.83
C ALA A 44 -0.78 9.86 -2.31
N ASP A 45 0.33 10.53 -2.61
CA ASP A 45 0.73 10.87 -3.98
C ASP A 45 1.08 9.64 -4.84
N VAL A 46 1.30 8.47 -4.23
CA VAL A 46 1.49 7.22 -4.98
C VAL A 46 0.28 6.89 -5.87
N PHE A 47 -0.90 7.41 -5.51
CA PHE A 47 -2.15 7.18 -6.24
C PHE A 47 -2.56 8.35 -7.16
N ARG A 48 -1.74 9.38 -7.37
CA ARG A 48 -2.12 10.52 -8.24
C ARG A 48 -2.61 10.09 -9.62
N ARG A 49 -1.99 9.06 -10.20
CA ARG A 49 -2.40 8.46 -11.49
C ARG A 49 -3.74 7.72 -11.44
N ASN A 50 -4.25 7.41 -10.25
CA ASN A 50 -5.44 6.60 -10.03
C ASN A 50 -6.63 7.44 -9.53
N ILE A 51 -6.39 8.47 -8.72
CA ILE A 51 -7.44 9.28 -8.09
C ILE A 51 -8.39 9.87 -9.13
N ALA A 52 -7.85 10.44 -10.22
CA ALA A 52 -8.65 11.04 -11.26
C ALA A 52 -9.54 10.01 -11.95
N ALA A 53 -8.96 8.91 -12.43
CA ALA A 53 -9.71 7.88 -13.15
C ALA A 53 -10.80 7.25 -12.27
N ILE A 54 -10.50 6.99 -10.98
CA ILE A 54 -11.47 6.43 -10.03
C ILE A 54 -12.59 7.44 -9.75
N GLY A 55 -12.25 8.72 -9.54
CA GLY A 55 -13.23 9.79 -9.33
C GLY A 55 -14.13 10.03 -10.54
N ASP A 56 -13.53 10.14 -11.72
CA ASP A 56 -14.25 10.32 -12.99
C ASP A 56 -15.05 9.07 -13.37
N GLY A 57 -14.65 7.89 -12.84
CA GLY A 57 -15.40 6.64 -12.92
C GLY A 57 -16.66 6.57 -12.07
N GLY A 58 -17.01 7.66 -11.35
CA GLY A 58 -18.23 7.77 -10.56
C GLY A 58 -18.11 7.29 -9.12
N LEU A 59 -16.89 7.27 -8.58
CA LEU A 59 -16.57 6.95 -7.18
C LEU A 59 -16.02 8.20 -6.47
N ARG A 60 -15.99 8.20 -5.15
CA ARG A 60 -15.33 9.23 -4.33
C ARG A 60 -13.95 8.68 -3.91
N ALA A 61 -12.93 9.01 -4.67
CA ALA A 61 -11.55 8.55 -4.48
C ALA A 61 -10.83 9.39 -3.43
N ILE A 62 -10.35 8.77 -2.35
CA ILE A 62 -9.66 9.43 -1.25
C ILE A 62 -8.36 8.70 -0.97
N SER A 63 -7.21 9.36 -1.17
CA SER A 63 -5.90 8.83 -0.83
C SER A 63 -5.31 9.60 0.34
N LEU A 64 -4.89 8.92 1.42
CA LEU A 64 -4.39 9.58 2.62
C LEU A 64 -2.92 9.31 2.87
N ASP A 65 -2.26 10.23 3.57
CA ASP A 65 -0.96 10.01 4.19
C ASP A 65 -1.18 9.40 5.58
N MET A 66 -0.67 8.20 5.81
CA MET A 66 -0.67 7.62 7.15
C MET A 66 0.22 8.43 8.10
N PRO A 67 -0.04 8.48 9.42
CA PRO A 67 0.83 9.16 10.39
C PRO A 67 2.30 8.77 10.20
N GLY A 68 3.19 9.76 10.23
CA GLY A 68 4.62 9.59 9.98
C GLY A 68 5.02 9.45 8.51
N PHE A 69 4.09 9.71 7.58
CA PHE A 69 4.33 9.76 6.13
C PHE A 69 3.80 11.04 5.52
N GLY A 70 4.35 11.38 4.36
CA GLY A 70 3.86 12.49 3.56
C GLY A 70 3.84 13.81 4.33
N LYS A 71 2.70 14.47 4.32
CA LYS A 71 2.45 15.74 5.00
C LYS A 71 1.53 15.60 6.24
N SER A 72 1.23 14.35 6.66
CA SER A 72 0.54 14.08 7.92
C SER A 72 1.48 14.24 9.11
N ASP A 73 0.91 14.34 10.31
CA ASP A 73 1.67 14.47 11.54
C ASP A 73 2.64 13.30 11.77
N TYR A 74 3.69 13.59 12.53
CA TYR A 74 4.71 12.61 12.90
C TYR A 74 4.11 11.47 13.72
N SER A 75 4.51 10.26 13.39
CA SER A 75 4.34 9.07 14.22
C SER A 75 5.41 8.03 13.92
N ASP A 76 5.92 7.37 14.92
CA ASP A 76 6.75 6.17 14.84
C ASP A 76 5.94 4.88 15.07
N ASP A 77 4.68 5.00 15.51
CA ASP A 77 3.77 3.86 15.65
C ASP A 77 3.31 3.37 14.28
N ALA A 78 3.74 2.17 13.91
CA ALA A 78 3.34 1.48 12.69
C ALA A 78 2.40 0.29 12.97
N SER A 79 1.80 0.24 14.16
CA SER A 79 0.93 -0.86 14.57
C SER A 79 -0.30 -0.98 13.66
N MET A 80 -0.79 -2.20 13.51
CA MET A 80 -2.03 -2.46 12.78
C MET A 80 -3.21 -1.76 13.45
N GLY A 81 -3.21 -1.68 14.79
CA GLY A 81 -4.26 -1.02 15.55
C GLY A 81 -4.37 0.48 15.21
N LEU A 82 -3.25 1.21 15.16
CA LEU A 82 -3.27 2.61 14.75
C LEU A 82 -3.76 2.75 13.31
N LYS A 83 -3.25 1.94 12.38
CA LYS A 83 -3.65 2.03 10.96
C LYS A 83 -5.16 1.84 10.76
N VAL A 84 -5.75 0.86 11.43
CA VAL A 84 -7.21 0.63 11.39
C VAL A 84 -7.97 1.83 11.97
N LYS A 85 -7.55 2.36 13.13
CA LYS A 85 -8.18 3.53 13.75
C LYS A 85 -8.12 4.77 12.86
N ILE A 86 -6.98 5.04 12.22
CA ILE A 86 -6.83 6.19 11.30
C ILE A 86 -7.79 6.07 10.11
N VAL A 87 -7.92 4.89 9.49
CA VAL A 87 -8.85 4.72 8.36
C VAL A 87 -10.29 4.91 8.80
N LEU A 88 -10.72 4.26 9.87
CA LEU A 88 -12.10 4.39 10.38
C LEU A 88 -12.39 5.81 10.90
N GLY A 89 -11.41 6.43 11.56
CA GLY A 89 -11.52 7.81 12.03
C GLY A 89 -11.62 8.81 10.87
N LEU A 90 -10.85 8.63 9.80
CA LEU A 90 -10.98 9.46 8.59
C LEU A 90 -12.34 9.28 7.94
N MET A 91 -12.84 8.04 7.82
CA MET A 91 -14.18 7.78 7.33
C MET A 91 -15.22 8.53 8.16
N ALA A 92 -15.11 8.49 9.49
CA ALA A 92 -16.02 9.20 10.39
C ALA A 92 -15.92 10.73 10.20
N ALA A 93 -14.71 11.29 10.13
CA ALA A 93 -14.48 12.72 9.94
C ALA A 93 -15.03 13.23 8.59
N LEU A 94 -15.08 12.38 7.56
CA LEU A 94 -15.58 12.71 6.23
C LEU A 94 -17.05 12.30 6.00
N GLY A 95 -17.73 11.81 7.04
CA GLY A 95 -19.13 11.37 6.96
C GLY A 95 -19.34 10.14 6.08
N ILE A 96 -18.34 9.25 6.01
CA ILE A 96 -18.37 8.04 5.21
C ILE A 96 -18.81 6.86 6.08
N ASP A 97 -19.97 6.30 5.78
CA ASP A 97 -20.48 5.12 6.48
C ASP A 97 -19.80 3.85 6.02
N LYS A 98 -19.72 3.62 4.72
CA LYS A 98 -19.03 2.48 4.11
C LYS A 98 -18.09 2.92 3.01
N ALA A 99 -16.97 2.18 2.83
CA ALA A 99 -16.01 2.42 1.76
C ALA A 99 -15.43 1.12 1.21
N SER A 100 -14.99 1.14 -0.06
CA SER A 100 -14.03 0.16 -0.57
C SER A 100 -12.62 0.60 -0.19
N ILE A 101 -11.71 -0.35 0.06
CA ILE A 101 -10.33 -0.06 0.45
C ILE A 101 -9.36 -0.57 -0.61
N ILE A 102 -8.50 0.31 -1.13
CA ILE A 102 -7.36 -0.07 -1.96
C ILE A 102 -6.11 -0.04 -1.09
N GLY A 103 -5.40 -1.16 -0.95
CA GLY A 103 -4.16 -1.24 -0.19
C GLY A 103 -2.97 -1.62 -1.07
N HIS A 104 -1.97 -0.72 -1.17
CA HIS A 104 -0.74 -1.00 -1.90
C HIS A 104 0.36 -1.51 -0.96
N SER A 105 1.10 -2.54 -1.38
CA SER A 105 2.24 -3.09 -0.64
C SER A 105 1.83 -3.50 0.78
N GLN A 106 2.51 -3.07 1.84
CA GLN A 106 2.16 -3.39 3.22
C GLN A 106 0.72 -2.99 3.60
N ALA A 107 0.14 -1.97 2.95
CA ALA A 107 -1.21 -1.52 3.25
C ALA A 107 -2.32 -2.50 2.83
N GLY A 108 -2.03 -3.46 1.93
CA GLY A 108 -2.95 -4.57 1.67
C GLY A 108 -3.27 -5.41 2.91
N ASN A 109 -2.32 -5.53 3.85
CA ASN A 109 -2.59 -6.17 5.14
C ASN A 109 -3.61 -5.38 5.97
N THR A 110 -3.53 -4.04 5.91
CA THR A 110 -4.50 -3.16 6.58
C THR A 110 -5.88 -3.26 5.93
N ALA A 111 -5.95 -3.33 4.59
CA ALA A 111 -7.20 -3.54 3.87
C ALA A 111 -7.87 -4.88 4.25
N VAL A 112 -7.09 -5.96 4.27
CA VAL A 112 -7.59 -7.29 4.71
C VAL A 112 -8.06 -7.24 6.16
N ARG A 113 -7.30 -6.60 7.04
CA ARG A 113 -7.66 -6.51 8.46
C ARG A 113 -8.95 -5.72 8.67
N LEU A 114 -9.11 -4.59 7.97
CA LEU A 114 -10.36 -3.81 7.96
C LEU A 114 -11.55 -4.66 7.47
N GLY A 115 -11.37 -5.39 6.37
CA GLY A 115 -12.43 -6.25 5.83
C GLY A 115 -12.85 -7.39 6.75
N ILE A 116 -11.92 -7.95 7.54
CA ILE A 116 -12.20 -9.02 8.50
C ILE A 116 -12.87 -8.47 9.78
N ASP A 117 -12.32 -7.39 10.35
CA ASP A 117 -12.77 -6.87 11.64
C ASP A 117 -14.02 -5.96 11.53
N HIS A 118 -14.23 -5.32 10.37
CA HIS A 118 -15.27 -4.34 10.14
C HIS A 118 -16.03 -4.57 8.82
N PRO A 119 -16.55 -5.79 8.56
CA PRO A 119 -17.23 -6.12 7.30
C PRO A 119 -18.50 -5.29 7.06
N ASP A 120 -19.06 -4.74 8.11
CA ASP A 120 -20.20 -3.82 8.08
C ASP A 120 -19.84 -2.41 7.59
N ARG A 121 -18.54 -2.04 7.66
CA ARG A 121 -18.00 -0.74 7.26
C ARG A 121 -17.25 -0.78 5.92
N ILE A 122 -16.88 -1.96 5.44
CA ILE A 122 -16.04 -2.14 4.24
C ILE A 122 -16.84 -2.89 3.17
N ASN A 123 -17.02 -2.26 2.01
CA ASN A 123 -17.73 -2.84 0.88
C ASN A 123 -16.92 -3.91 0.15
N SER A 124 -15.66 -3.60 -0.15
CA SER A 124 -14.73 -4.51 -0.84
C SER A 124 -13.28 -4.11 -0.58
N VAL A 125 -12.34 -5.00 -0.86
CA VAL A 125 -10.91 -4.72 -0.79
C VAL A 125 -10.20 -4.98 -2.12
N VAL A 126 -9.33 -4.04 -2.52
CA VAL A 126 -8.43 -4.17 -3.67
C VAL A 126 -7.00 -4.18 -3.15
N ILE A 127 -6.25 -5.21 -3.47
CA ILE A 127 -4.90 -5.48 -2.95
C ILE A 127 -3.91 -5.35 -4.11
N LEU A 128 -2.96 -4.42 -3.99
CA LEU A 128 -1.97 -4.13 -5.01
C LEU A 128 -0.56 -4.47 -4.51
N GLY A 129 0.07 -5.52 -5.05
CA GLY A 129 1.47 -5.86 -4.80
C GLY A 129 1.84 -6.20 -3.35
N THR A 130 0.93 -6.79 -2.57
CA THR A 130 1.16 -7.13 -1.16
C THR A 130 1.79 -8.51 -0.99
N GLY A 131 3.11 -8.59 -0.98
CA GLY A 131 3.83 -9.87 -0.95
C GLY A 131 3.53 -10.77 0.27
N SER A 132 3.19 -10.21 1.43
CA SER A 132 2.81 -11.00 2.62
C SER A 132 1.46 -11.72 2.49
N LEU A 133 0.65 -11.38 1.50
CA LEU A 133 -0.61 -12.03 1.16
C LEU A 133 -0.45 -13.13 0.10
N LEU A 134 0.79 -13.43 -0.30
CA LEU A 134 1.14 -14.57 -1.15
C LEU A 134 1.81 -15.67 -0.30
N PRO A 135 1.53 -16.96 -0.55
CA PRO A 135 2.15 -18.07 0.16
C PRO A 135 3.66 -18.08 -0.03
N PRO A 136 4.46 -18.56 0.94
CA PRO A 136 5.89 -18.76 0.76
C PRO A 136 6.16 -19.90 -0.23
N LEU A 137 7.28 -19.82 -0.95
CA LEU A 137 7.78 -20.94 -1.74
C LEU A 137 8.52 -21.94 -0.84
N GLU A 138 8.27 -23.22 -1.04
CA GLU A 138 8.90 -24.30 -0.25
C GLU A 138 10.43 -24.33 -0.37
N SER A 139 10.99 -23.89 -1.50
CA SER A 139 12.44 -23.88 -1.77
C SER A 139 13.26 -22.89 -0.94
N GLY A 140 12.64 -22.03 -0.13
CA GLY A 140 13.32 -20.97 0.62
C GLY A 140 14.03 -19.90 -0.24
N ALA A 141 13.97 -20.00 -1.58
CA ALA A 141 14.62 -19.05 -2.49
C ALA A 141 14.01 -17.64 -2.35
N GLY A 142 12.68 -17.54 -2.32
CA GLY A 142 12.00 -16.26 -2.09
C GLY A 142 12.33 -15.64 -0.73
N GLN A 143 12.47 -16.46 0.31
CA GLN A 143 12.84 -16.00 1.65
C GLN A 143 14.28 -15.44 1.69
N ARG A 144 15.22 -16.04 0.95
CA ARG A 144 16.62 -15.53 0.85
C ARG A 144 16.68 -14.21 0.11
N GLU A 145 15.91 -14.06 -0.96
CA GLU A 145 15.82 -12.83 -1.73
C GLU A 145 15.19 -11.70 -0.90
N GLU A 146 14.11 -12.00 -0.19
CA GLU A 146 13.45 -11.06 0.73
C GLU A 146 14.39 -10.65 1.88
N ALA A 147 15.11 -11.59 2.49
CA ALA A 147 16.09 -11.32 3.54
C ALA A 147 17.29 -10.50 3.04
N ALA A 148 17.75 -10.74 1.82
CA ALA A 148 18.81 -9.94 1.21
C ALA A 148 18.37 -8.49 1.00
N ARG A 149 17.14 -8.30 0.55
CA ARG A 149 16.54 -7.00 0.37
C ARG A 149 16.28 -6.26 1.68
N GLU A 150 15.74 -6.92 2.70
CA GLU A 150 15.58 -6.30 4.04
C GLU A 150 16.91 -5.72 4.55
N ARG A 151 18.04 -6.39 4.26
CA ARG A 151 19.38 -5.88 4.62
C ARG A 151 19.77 -4.62 3.86
N VAL A 152 19.40 -4.52 2.58
CA VAL A 152 19.63 -3.29 1.78
C VAL A 152 18.75 -2.17 2.29
N ASP A 153 17.46 -2.42 2.50
CA ASP A 153 16.51 -1.45 3.04
C ASP A 153 16.93 -0.95 4.44
N GLN A 154 17.43 -1.84 5.31
CA GLN A 154 17.97 -1.48 6.62
C GLN A 154 19.25 -0.64 6.57
N ARG A 155 20.11 -0.84 5.57
CA ARG A 155 21.28 0.02 5.37
C ARG A 155 20.91 1.40 4.86
N MET A 156 20.00 1.45 3.89
CA MET A 156 19.49 2.70 3.32
C MET A 156 18.69 3.53 4.34
N ALA A 157 18.01 2.87 5.28
CA ALA A 157 17.23 3.53 6.33
C ALA A 157 18.08 4.29 7.37
N ARG A 158 19.40 4.18 7.35
CA ARG A 158 20.30 4.82 8.35
C ARG A 158 20.90 6.13 7.89
N ILE A 159 20.79 6.45 6.61
CA ILE A 159 21.37 7.65 6.02
C ILE A 159 20.28 8.33 5.21
N GLU A 160 20.04 9.61 5.49
CA GLU A 160 19.09 10.40 4.74
C GLU A 160 19.52 10.45 3.25
N PRO A 161 18.65 10.05 2.32
CA PRO A 161 19.05 9.90 0.93
C PRO A 161 19.23 11.25 0.22
N GLY A 162 20.18 11.33 -0.69
CA GLY A 162 20.19 12.34 -1.71
C GLY A 162 19.17 12.02 -2.81
N ILE A 163 19.04 12.93 -3.78
CA ILE A 163 18.06 12.77 -4.87
C ILE A 163 18.38 11.56 -5.77
N GLU A 164 19.66 11.28 -6.00
CA GLU A 164 20.10 10.13 -6.80
C GLU A 164 19.83 8.78 -6.10
N GLU A 165 19.97 8.72 -4.78
CA GLU A 165 19.58 7.54 -4.01
C GLU A 165 18.05 7.34 -4.05
N THR A 166 17.29 8.43 -3.99
CA THR A 166 15.82 8.38 -4.15
C THR A 166 15.44 7.88 -5.54
N ARG A 167 16.11 8.32 -6.61
CA ARG A 167 15.93 7.83 -7.98
C ARG A 167 16.15 6.31 -8.04
N LYS A 168 17.27 5.81 -7.53
CA LYS A 168 17.59 4.38 -7.50
C LYS A 168 16.56 3.55 -6.73
N LEU A 169 16.02 4.08 -5.62
CA LEU A 169 14.94 3.42 -4.87
C LEU A 169 13.66 3.32 -5.68
N LEU A 170 13.30 4.36 -6.45
CA LEU A 170 12.14 4.32 -7.35
C LEU A 170 12.36 3.32 -8.49
N GLU A 171 13.48 3.40 -9.21
CA GLU A 171 13.83 2.49 -10.32
C GLU A 171 13.82 1.01 -9.91
N ALA A 172 14.19 0.72 -8.67
CA ALA A 172 14.11 -0.64 -8.14
C ALA A 172 12.67 -1.16 -7.99
N THR A 173 11.67 -0.27 -7.93
CA THR A 173 10.27 -0.61 -7.67
C THR A 173 9.33 -0.35 -8.84
N VAL A 174 9.78 0.39 -9.86
CA VAL A 174 9.04 0.75 -11.09
C VAL A 174 9.66 0.04 -12.27
N PHE A 175 8.84 -0.54 -13.15
CA PHE A 175 9.29 -1.17 -14.40
C PHE A 175 9.50 -0.11 -15.49
N HIS A 176 8.54 0.79 -15.65
CA HIS A 176 8.55 1.86 -16.64
C HIS A 176 9.24 3.11 -16.08
N HIS A 177 10.57 3.19 -16.27
CA HIS A 177 11.38 4.27 -15.70
C HIS A 177 11.06 5.66 -16.28
N ASP A 178 10.43 5.75 -17.44
CA ASP A 178 9.89 6.98 -18.03
C ASP A 178 8.77 7.62 -17.19
N LEU A 179 8.13 6.84 -16.33
CA LEU A 179 7.19 7.35 -15.34
C LEU A 179 7.85 8.16 -14.21
N ILE A 180 9.16 8.06 -14.04
CA ILE A 180 9.93 8.78 -13.03
C ILE A 180 10.37 10.12 -13.63
N THR A 181 9.42 11.04 -13.78
CA THR A 181 9.72 12.43 -14.22
C THR A 181 10.49 13.17 -13.12
N ASP A 182 11.11 14.30 -13.47
CA ASP A 182 11.84 15.14 -12.50
C ASP A 182 10.91 15.63 -11.39
N ASP A 183 9.65 15.95 -11.69
CA ASP A 183 8.64 16.39 -10.71
C ASP A 183 8.26 15.24 -9.76
N GLU A 184 8.02 14.04 -10.28
CA GLU A 184 7.75 12.85 -9.46
C GLU A 184 8.94 12.50 -8.56
N LEU A 185 10.16 12.60 -9.10
CA LEU A 185 11.37 12.38 -8.31
C LEU A 185 11.55 13.45 -7.24
N ALA A 186 11.37 14.73 -7.57
CA ALA A 186 11.47 15.83 -6.61
C ALA A 186 10.44 15.70 -5.50
N LEU A 187 9.18 15.38 -5.84
CA LEU A 187 8.13 15.11 -4.87
C LEU A 187 8.50 13.93 -3.96
N ARG A 188 8.88 12.79 -4.54
CA ARG A 188 9.27 11.60 -3.78
C ARG A 188 10.45 11.89 -2.86
N HIS A 189 11.44 12.63 -3.34
CA HIS A 189 12.61 13.01 -2.56
C HIS A 189 12.24 13.91 -1.39
N SER A 190 11.41 14.94 -1.60
CA SER A 190 10.96 15.84 -0.53
C SER A 190 10.26 15.10 0.61
N LEU A 191 9.57 13.99 0.30
CA LEU A 191 8.89 13.11 1.26
C LEU A 191 9.79 11.98 1.79
N SER A 192 11.05 11.94 1.38
CA SER A 192 12.04 10.94 1.82
C SER A 192 13.07 11.48 2.81
N ILE A 193 13.01 12.78 3.10
CA ILE A 193 13.98 13.49 3.95
C ILE A 193 13.31 14.09 5.19
N GLY A 194 14.10 14.69 6.08
CA GLY A 194 13.62 15.44 7.23
C GLY A 194 12.77 14.60 8.19
N GLN A 195 11.56 15.08 8.49
CA GLN A 195 10.65 14.42 9.45
C GLN A 195 10.22 13.03 8.95
N CYS A 196 9.93 12.87 7.68
CA CYS A 196 9.54 11.58 7.10
C CYS A 196 10.66 10.55 7.20
N PHE A 197 11.92 10.97 6.99
CA PHE A 197 13.08 10.11 7.19
C PHE A 197 13.23 9.70 8.66
N LYS A 198 13.15 10.65 9.61
CA LYS A 198 13.20 10.37 11.05
C LYS A 198 12.14 9.34 11.46
N ALA A 199 10.90 9.54 11.01
CA ALA A 199 9.81 8.60 11.28
C ALA A 199 10.07 7.22 10.66
N HIS A 200 10.66 7.17 9.46
CA HIS A 200 11.03 5.91 8.80
C HIS A 200 12.10 5.14 9.59
N VAL A 201 13.15 5.82 10.04
CA VAL A 201 14.21 5.22 10.89
C VAL A 201 13.60 4.65 12.16
N ALA A 202 12.82 5.44 12.90
CA ALA A 202 12.21 5.02 14.15
C ALA A 202 11.29 3.79 13.97
N ARG A 203 10.43 3.78 12.95
CA ARG A 203 9.60 2.62 12.60
C ARG A 203 10.41 1.37 12.26
N THR A 204 11.53 1.54 11.56
CA THR A 204 12.43 0.43 11.19
C THR A 204 13.09 -0.18 12.43
N GLU A 205 13.56 0.66 13.34
CA GLU A 205 14.16 0.22 14.61
C GLU A 205 13.14 -0.47 15.51
N LEU A 206 11.95 0.09 15.67
CA LEU A 206 10.86 -0.53 16.43
C LEU A 206 10.43 -1.89 15.84
N SER A 207 10.36 -1.98 14.52
CA SER A 207 10.06 -3.25 13.83
C SER A 207 11.15 -4.30 14.07
N ALA A 208 12.43 -3.90 14.01
CA ALA A 208 13.56 -4.79 14.28
C ALA A 208 13.55 -5.26 15.74
N ALA A 209 13.32 -4.36 16.69
CA ALA A 209 13.21 -4.68 18.11
C ALA A 209 12.04 -5.63 18.41
N ALA A 210 10.87 -5.40 17.78
CA ALA A 210 9.70 -6.27 17.90
C ALA A 210 9.96 -7.67 17.32
N LYS A 211 10.62 -7.78 16.16
CA LYS A 211 11.05 -9.06 15.58
C LYS A 211 12.03 -9.81 16.48
N GLN A 212 12.99 -9.10 17.09
CA GLN A 212 13.94 -9.72 18.03
C GLN A 212 13.22 -10.21 19.28
N LYS A 213 12.37 -9.39 19.89
CA LYS A 213 11.57 -9.78 21.06
C LYS A 213 10.69 -11.00 20.78
N ALA A 214 10.12 -11.09 19.56
CA ALA A 214 9.32 -12.25 19.17
C ALA A 214 10.15 -13.52 19.02
N LYS A 215 11.43 -13.43 18.57
CA LYS A 215 12.35 -14.58 18.50
C LYS A 215 12.78 -15.05 19.89
N ASP A 216 12.94 -14.15 20.84
CA ASP A 216 13.38 -14.44 22.22
C ASP A 216 12.23 -14.90 23.12
N ALA A 217 10.98 -14.72 22.67
CA ALA A 217 9.81 -15.16 23.41
C ALA A 217 9.58 -16.69 23.28
N PRO A 218 8.99 -17.34 24.30
CA PRO A 218 8.56 -18.73 24.19
C PRO A 218 7.69 -18.94 22.94
N ALA A 219 7.90 -20.03 22.23
CA ALA A 219 7.14 -20.37 21.03
C ALA A 219 5.64 -20.41 21.36
N LYS A 220 4.89 -19.45 20.85
CA LYS A 220 3.42 -19.49 20.86
C LYS A 220 2.96 -20.28 19.63
N PRO A 221 1.79 -20.94 19.68
CA PRO A 221 1.20 -21.51 18.48
C PRO A 221 1.17 -20.43 17.40
N ALA A 222 1.72 -20.75 16.24
CA ALA A 222 1.69 -19.82 15.10
C ALA A 222 0.22 -19.55 14.75
N GLY A 223 -0.18 -18.28 14.78
CA GLY A 223 -1.45 -17.86 14.20
C GLY A 223 -1.47 -18.08 12.68
N LYS A 224 -2.64 -17.97 12.07
CA LYS A 224 -2.76 -18.01 10.61
C LYS A 224 -1.80 -17.00 9.96
N ALA A 225 -1.03 -17.45 8.97
CA ALA A 225 -0.22 -16.54 8.17
C ALA A 225 -1.11 -15.51 7.46
N MET A 226 -0.55 -14.34 7.12
CA MET A 226 -1.33 -13.26 6.50
C MET A 226 -2.03 -13.70 5.20
N TRP A 227 -1.34 -14.51 4.36
CA TRP A 227 -1.92 -15.02 3.12
C TRP A 227 -3.10 -16.00 3.37
N GLU A 228 -3.12 -16.68 4.52
CA GLU A 228 -4.22 -17.55 4.92
C GLU A 228 -5.44 -16.75 5.40
N GLN A 229 -5.21 -15.59 6.00
CA GLN A 229 -6.28 -14.72 6.50
C GLN A 229 -7.15 -14.12 5.39
N VAL A 230 -6.66 -14.04 4.15
CA VAL A 230 -7.48 -13.62 3.00
C VAL A 230 -8.72 -14.50 2.83
N ALA A 231 -8.66 -15.77 3.28
CA ALA A 231 -9.82 -16.66 3.27
C ALA A 231 -10.88 -16.31 4.33
N ASP A 232 -10.52 -15.52 5.31
CA ASP A 232 -11.45 -15.10 6.38
C ASP A 232 -12.26 -13.86 5.97
N LEU A 233 -11.95 -13.25 4.79
CA LEU A 233 -12.75 -12.19 4.22
C LEU A 233 -14.13 -12.72 3.81
N THR A 234 -15.16 -12.08 4.32
CA THR A 234 -16.57 -12.34 3.96
C THR A 234 -17.08 -11.34 2.90
N ILE A 235 -16.26 -10.31 2.61
CA ILE A 235 -16.53 -9.29 1.60
C ILE A 235 -15.73 -9.57 0.31
N PRO A 236 -16.15 -9.03 -0.84
CA PRO A 236 -15.44 -9.19 -2.11
C PRO A 236 -14.00 -8.68 -2.06
N SER A 237 -13.09 -9.39 -2.71
CA SER A 237 -11.69 -8.99 -2.83
C SER A 237 -11.15 -9.15 -4.25
N LEU A 238 -10.30 -8.21 -4.67
CA LEU A 238 -9.56 -8.21 -5.93
C LEU A 238 -8.07 -8.04 -5.63
N MET A 239 -7.22 -8.83 -6.28
CA MET A 239 -5.77 -8.77 -6.10
C MET A 239 -5.09 -8.52 -7.46
N VAL A 240 -4.15 -7.56 -7.50
CA VAL A 240 -3.31 -7.30 -8.68
C VAL A 240 -1.84 -7.28 -8.26
N TYR A 241 -1.02 -8.04 -8.97
CA TYR A 241 0.43 -8.13 -8.74
C TYR A 241 1.21 -7.89 -10.02
N GLY A 242 2.39 -7.29 -9.90
CA GLY A 242 3.33 -7.18 -10.99
C GLY A 242 4.05 -8.52 -11.24
N ARG A 243 4.18 -8.92 -12.49
CA ARG A 243 4.91 -10.14 -12.87
C ARG A 243 6.39 -10.04 -12.55
N GLU A 244 6.96 -8.86 -12.74
CA GLU A 244 8.37 -8.54 -12.52
C GLU A 244 8.66 -8.05 -11.09
N ASP A 245 7.67 -8.15 -10.18
CA ASP A 245 7.89 -7.81 -8.78
C ASP A 245 8.82 -8.84 -8.11
N ARG A 246 9.48 -8.37 -7.10
CA ARG A 246 10.47 -9.08 -6.28
C ARG A 246 9.90 -10.32 -5.57
N ALA A 247 10.81 -11.07 -4.94
CA ALA A 247 10.48 -12.25 -4.13
C ALA A 247 9.64 -13.29 -4.90
N ARG A 248 9.85 -13.37 -6.23
CA ARG A 248 9.15 -14.30 -7.12
C ARG A 248 7.62 -14.19 -6.98
N ALA A 249 7.11 -12.97 -7.00
CA ALA A 249 5.69 -12.70 -6.79
C ALA A 249 4.79 -13.49 -7.76
N ALA A 250 5.21 -13.65 -9.03
CA ALA A 250 4.48 -14.41 -10.04
C ALA A 250 4.32 -15.90 -9.66
N ASP A 251 5.40 -16.56 -9.22
CA ASP A 251 5.33 -17.97 -8.82
C ASP A 251 4.48 -18.15 -7.56
N ARG A 252 4.59 -17.21 -6.63
CA ARG A 252 3.81 -17.22 -5.38
C ARG A 252 2.33 -16.94 -5.65
N ALA A 253 2.02 -16.07 -6.61
CA ALA A 253 0.65 -15.82 -7.05
C ALA A 253 0.04 -17.06 -7.73
N ALA A 254 0.81 -17.75 -8.59
CA ALA A 254 0.38 -19.03 -9.19
C ALA A 254 0.08 -20.08 -8.11
N LEU A 255 0.96 -20.20 -7.10
CA LEU A 255 0.74 -21.10 -5.96
C LEU A 255 -0.51 -20.70 -5.13
N LEU A 256 -0.81 -19.40 -4.99
CA LEU A 256 -2.02 -18.96 -4.32
C LEU A 256 -3.28 -19.36 -5.11
N VAL A 257 -3.27 -19.20 -6.42
CA VAL A 257 -4.37 -19.60 -7.29
C VAL A 257 -4.59 -21.13 -7.24
N GLU A 258 -3.50 -21.91 -7.22
CA GLU A 258 -3.57 -23.36 -7.05
C GLU A 258 -4.21 -23.76 -5.72
N LYS A 259 -3.76 -23.12 -4.61
CA LYS A 259 -4.29 -23.40 -3.27
C LYS A 259 -5.72 -22.88 -3.06
N ARG A 260 -6.14 -21.90 -3.84
CA ARG A 260 -7.46 -21.24 -3.73
C ARG A 260 -8.05 -20.99 -5.11
N PRO A 261 -8.59 -22.03 -5.76
CA PRO A 261 -9.31 -21.87 -7.02
C PRO A 261 -10.46 -20.88 -6.86
N GLY A 262 -10.56 -19.94 -7.80
CA GLY A 262 -11.61 -18.91 -7.78
C GLY A 262 -11.24 -17.61 -7.06
N ILE A 263 -10.01 -17.49 -6.50
CA ILE A 263 -9.53 -16.19 -5.99
C ILE A 263 -9.44 -15.20 -7.17
N ASN A 264 -9.96 -13.99 -6.97
CA ASN A 264 -9.92 -12.92 -7.97
C ASN A 264 -8.54 -12.25 -7.96
N LEU A 265 -7.57 -12.87 -8.65
CA LEU A 265 -6.18 -12.44 -8.72
C LEU A 265 -5.73 -12.28 -10.17
N HIS A 266 -5.12 -11.15 -10.47
CA HIS A 266 -4.59 -10.77 -11.78
C HIS A 266 -3.10 -10.45 -11.72
N MET A 267 -2.39 -10.80 -12.80
CA MET A 267 -0.98 -10.49 -12.99
C MET A 267 -0.80 -9.44 -14.07
N ALA A 268 -0.14 -8.34 -13.74
CA ALA A 268 0.20 -7.28 -14.69
C ALA A 268 1.59 -7.54 -15.28
N GLU A 269 1.68 -7.59 -16.61
CA GLU A 269 2.94 -7.67 -17.37
C GLU A 269 3.61 -6.29 -17.41
N GLY A 270 4.96 -6.24 -17.46
CA GLY A 270 5.69 -4.99 -17.45
C GLY A 270 5.47 -4.20 -16.17
N CYS A 271 5.33 -4.88 -15.05
CA CYS A 271 4.96 -4.26 -13.78
C CYS A 271 5.80 -4.85 -12.65
N LYS A 272 6.54 -3.99 -11.95
CA LYS A 272 7.22 -4.32 -10.70
C LYS A 272 6.32 -4.08 -9.48
N HIS A 273 6.92 -3.59 -8.39
CA HIS A 273 6.23 -3.42 -7.12
C HIS A 273 5.23 -2.28 -7.09
N LEU A 274 5.48 -1.20 -7.84
CA LEU A 274 4.65 0.00 -7.83
C LEU A 274 3.46 -0.14 -8.79
N VAL A 275 2.61 -1.14 -8.52
CA VAL A 275 1.42 -1.47 -9.32
C VAL A 275 0.54 -0.25 -9.63
N PRO A 276 0.31 0.72 -8.70
CA PRO A 276 -0.46 1.93 -9.00
C PRO A 276 0.14 2.81 -10.13
N TRP A 277 1.41 2.61 -10.48
CA TRP A 277 2.10 3.33 -11.54
C TRP A 277 2.22 2.48 -12.79
N ASP A 278 2.92 1.34 -12.69
CA ASP A 278 3.23 0.49 -13.85
C ASP A 278 1.97 -0.08 -14.51
N ALA A 279 0.95 -0.40 -13.72
CA ALA A 279 -0.29 -1.05 -14.18
C ALA A 279 -1.54 -0.18 -13.93
N ALA A 280 -1.41 1.15 -13.92
CA ALA A 280 -2.53 2.05 -13.62
C ALA A 280 -3.78 1.77 -14.46
N ALA A 281 -3.65 1.60 -15.78
CA ALA A 281 -4.76 1.30 -16.68
C ALA A 281 -5.46 -0.01 -16.31
N MET A 282 -4.70 -1.07 -16.07
CA MET A 282 -5.28 -2.37 -15.65
C MET A 282 -5.99 -2.28 -14.31
N VAL A 283 -5.41 -1.52 -13.36
CA VAL A 283 -6.06 -1.27 -12.05
C VAL A 283 -7.39 -0.54 -12.26
N HIS A 284 -7.45 0.47 -13.13
CA HIS A 284 -8.69 1.18 -13.42
C HIS A 284 -9.75 0.26 -14.04
N ASP A 285 -9.36 -0.51 -15.05
CA ASP A 285 -10.27 -1.41 -15.79
C ASP A 285 -10.86 -2.51 -14.90
N LEU A 286 -10.10 -3.00 -13.94
CA LEU A 286 -10.53 -4.05 -13.02
C LEU A 286 -11.21 -3.49 -11.75
N ALA A 287 -10.60 -2.49 -11.10
CA ALA A 287 -11.04 -2.08 -9.78
C ALA A 287 -12.26 -1.16 -9.82
N ILE A 288 -12.40 -0.28 -10.84
CA ILE A 288 -13.56 0.64 -10.91
C ILE A 288 -14.88 -0.12 -11.01
N PRO A 289 -15.10 -1.01 -12.03
CA PRO A 289 -16.33 -1.78 -12.09
C PRO A 289 -16.51 -2.68 -10.87
N PHE A 290 -15.46 -3.36 -10.41
CA PHE A 290 -15.51 -4.21 -9.22
C PHE A 290 -16.01 -3.47 -7.98
N MET A 291 -15.48 -2.27 -7.68
CA MET A 291 -15.91 -1.48 -6.52
C MET A 291 -17.31 -0.92 -6.68
N LYS A 292 -17.74 -0.57 -7.90
CA LYS A 292 -19.12 -0.10 -8.16
C LYS A 292 -20.16 -1.19 -7.99
N GLU A 293 -19.86 -2.42 -8.39
CA GLU A 293 -20.74 -3.58 -8.21
C GLU A 293 -20.92 -3.97 -6.75
N ASN A 294 -19.96 -3.59 -5.90
CA ASN A 294 -19.89 -3.95 -4.49
C ASN A 294 -20.04 -2.74 -3.55
N SER A 295 -20.60 -1.63 -4.00
CA SER A 295 -20.78 -0.41 -3.21
C SER A 295 -22.20 -0.25 -2.65
#